data_8917de20f88100d1de91e3112d0e328b
#
_entry.id   8917de20f88100d1de91e3112d0e328b
#
_cell.length_a   1.000
_cell.length_b   1.000
_cell.length_c   1.000
_cell.angle_alpha   90.00
_cell.angle_beta   90.00
_cell.angle_gamma   90.00
#
_symmetry.space_group_name_H-M   'P 1'
#
loop_
_entity.id
_entity.type
_entity.pdbx_description
1 polymer ?
#
loop_
_entity_poly.entity_id
_entity_poly.type
_entity_poly.pdbx_seq_one_letter_code
_entity_poly.pdbx_strand_id
1 'polypeptide(L)'
;MLRVAQHEGGAPLQQQTFAEVTFEQYRKPTRRERFLDEMARVIPWGDLAGVIAPFYPKAEGAGRPPVGVDRMLRIHFLQHWFNLSDPAVEEALYDSRAMRQFVGIDLGREPVPDETTICKFRHLLEVHRLGEQLFALIRTYLAE
;
A
#
# COMPACT_ATOMS: atom_id res chain seq x y z
N MET A 1 25.48 1.63 -27.08
CA MET A 1 25.36 1.84 -26.53
C MET A 1 24.73 2.27 -25.86
N LEU A 2 24.59 2.45 -25.73
CA LEU A 2 24.02 2.92 -25.05
C LEU A 2 24.11 3.55 -24.25
N ARG A 3 24.28 4.15 -23.99
CA ARG A 3 24.43 4.67 -23.15
C ARG A 3 24.02 5.39 -22.54
N VAL A 4 24.05 5.68 -22.32
CA VAL A 4 23.75 6.19 -21.64
C VAL A 4 23.62 7.07 -21.14
N ALA A 5 23.51 7.61 -21.16
CA ALA A 5 23.47 8.41 -20.75
C ALA A 5 23.36 8.90 -19.83
N GLN A 6 23.64 9.20 -19.66
CA GLN A 6 23.68 9.62 -18.91
C GLN A 6 23.18 10.33 -18.40
N HIS A 7 23.02 10.62 -18.14
CA HIS A 7 22.59 11.36 -17.68
C HIS A 7 22.84 12.01 -16.94
N GLU A 8 23.02 12.43 -17.22
CA GLU A 8 23.51 13.12 -16.60
C GLU A 8 22.87 13.93 -15.82
N GLY A 9 23.12 14.11 -14.91
CA GLY A 9 22.70 14.87 -13.91
C GLY A 9 21.30 14.85 -13.61
N GLY A 10 20.60 14.32 -14.19
CA GLY A 10 19.25 14.37 -13.91
C GLY A 10 18.88 13.50 -12.81
N ALA A 11 17.63 13.45 -12.52
CA ALA A 11 17.10 12.55 -11.58
C ALA A 11 17.65 11.19 -11.91
N PRO A 12 17.87 10.40 -10.92
CA PRO A 12 18.41 9.10 -11.17
C PRO A 12 17.48 8.39 -12.11
N LEU A 13 17.97 8.16 -13.28
CA LEU A 13 17.22 7.39 -14.20
C LEU A 13 17.24 5.99 -13.72
N GLN A 14 16.08 5.42 -13.66
CA GLN A 14 16.04 4.03 -13.37
C GLN A 14 16.56 3.33 -14.56
N GLN A 15 17.63 2.61 -14.40
CA GLN A 15 18.15 1.84 -15.46
C GLN A 15 17.34 0.60 -15.60
N GLN A 16 16.68 0.46 -16.71
CA GLN A 16 15.91 -0.74 -16.99
C GLN A 16 16.75 -1.63 -17.87
N THR A 17 16.66 -2.92 -17.61
CA THR A 17 17.32 -3.86 -18.49
C THR A 17 16.58 -3.93 -19.79
N PHE A 18 17.25 -4.43 -20.81
CA PHE A 18 16.64 -4.65 -22.09
C PHE A 18 15.42 -5.53 -21.97
N ALA A 19 15.52 -6.58 -21.15
CA ALA A 19 14.42 -7.49 -20.98
C ALA A 19 13.21 -6.79 -20.37
N GLU A 20 13.45 -5.91 -19.40
CA GLU A 20 12.36 -5.18 -18.77
C GLU A 20 11.67 -4.25 -19.75
N VAL A 21 12.45 -3.53 -20.53
CA VAL A 21 11.89 -2.62 -21.53
C VAL A 21 11.05 -3.39 -22.53
N THR A 22 11.58 -4.50 -23.03
CA THR A 22 10.86 -5.31 -24.00
C THR A 22 9.58 -5.88 -23.40
N PHE A 23 9.67 -6.34 -22.16
CA PHE A 23 8.51 -6.94 -21.50
C PHE A 23 7.41 -5.92 -21.29
N GLU A 24 7.77 -4.69 -20.94
CA GLU A 24 6.81 -3.67 -20.60
C GLU A 24 6.22 -2.96 -21.81
N GLN A 25 6.79 -3.12 -22.98
CA GLN A 25 6.33 -2.32 -24.11
C GLN A 25 4.89 -2.64 -24.52
N TYR A 26 4.39 -3.84 -24.23
CA TYR A 26 3.01 -4.19 -24.53
C TYR A 26 2.12 -4.17 -23.29
N ARG A 27 2.65 -3.69 -22.18
CA ARG A 27 1.91 -3.65 -20.95
C ARG A 27 0.86 -2.55 -21.02
N LYS A 28 -0.32 -2.82 -20.51
CA LYS A 28 -1.32 -1.77 -20.36
C LYS A 28 -1.96 -1.89 -18.98
N PRO A 29 -2.46 -0.78 -18.44
CA PRO A 29 -3.07 -0.81 -17.11
C PRO A 29 -4.31 -1.71 -17.10
N THR A 30 -4.43 -2.52 -16.08
CA THR A 30 -5.61 -3.34 -15.89
C THR A 30 -6.68 -2.53 -15.19
N ARG A 31 -7.91 -3.06 -15.16
CA ARG A 31 -8.99 -2.42 -14.43
C ARG A 31 -8.65 -2.29 -12.95
N ARG A 32 -8.03 -3.31 -12.39
CA ARG A 32 -7.62 -3.29 -10.99
C ARG A 32 -6.62 -2.17 -10.74
N GLU A 33 -5.65 -2.05 -11.62
CA GLU A 33 -4.64 -1.02 -11.46
C GLU A 33 -5.26 0.37 -11.50
N ARG A 34 -6.18 0.60 -12.42
CA ARG A 34 -6.86 1.88 -12.52
C ARG A 34 -7.70 2.17 -11.29
N PHE A 35 -8.39 1.15 -10.79
CA PHE A 35 -9.18 1.30 -9.58
C PHE A 35 -8.30 1.68 -8.40
N LEU A 36 -7.16 1.00 -8.25
CA LEU A 36 -6.27 1.29 -7.13
C LEU A 36 -5.64 2.67 -7.25
N ASP A 37 -5.29 3.09 -8.47
CA ASP A 37 -4.77 4.44 -8.68
C ASP A 37 -5.81 5.48 -8.27
N GLU A 38 -7.07 5.24 -8.63
CA GLU A 38 -8.13 6.16 -8.27
C GLU A 38 -8.34 6.22 -6.77
N MET A 39 -8.35 5.07 -6.11
CA MET A 39 -8.53 5.02 -4.67
C MET A 39 -7.36 5.66 -3.93
N ALA A 40 -6.15 5.49 -4.46
CA ALA A 40 -4.98 6.13 -3.86
C ALA A 40 -5.11 7.65 -3.88
N ARG A 41 -5.81 8.16 -4.88
CA ARG A 41 -5.93 9.59 -5.08
C ARG A 41 -7.10 10.20 -4.34
N VAL A 42 -8.25 9.52 -4.29
CA VAL A 42 -9.46 10.15 -3.78
C VAL A 42 -9.74 9.91 -2.30
N ILE A 43 -9.23 8.82 -1.72
CA ILE A 43 -9.49 8.55 -0.32
C ILE A 43 -8.61 9.44 0.55
N PRO A 44 -9.17 10.06 1.61
CA PRO A 44 -8.38 10.95 2.49
C PRO A 44 -7.54 10.13 3.47
N TRP A 45 -6.47 9.53 2.96
CA TRP A 45 -5.65 8.62 3.75
C TRP A 45 -5.08 9.25 5.01
N GLY A 46 -4.66 10.52 4.92
CA GLY A 46 -4.12 11.21 6.09
C GLY A 46 -5.13 11.35 7.20
N ASP A 47 -6.37 11.69 6.84
CA ASP A 47 -7.43 11.84 7.85
C ASP A 47 -7.78 10.49 8.46
N LEU A 48 -7.81 9.44 7.63
CA LEU A 48 -8.10 8.11 8.15
C LEU A 48 -7.00 7.63 9.09
N ALA A 49 -5.76 7.88 8.72
CA ALA A 49 -4.64 7.51 9.58
C ALA A 49 -4.71 8.25 10.90
N GLY A 50 -5.19 9.49 10.87
CA GLY A 50 -5.34 10.28 12.09
C GLY A 50 -6.33 9.67 13.07
N VAL A 51 -7.35 8.99 12.59
CA VAL A 51 -8.31 8.32 13.46
C VAL A 51 -7.66 7.17 14.20
N ILE A 52 -6.72 6.49 13.54
CA ILE A 52 -6.10 5.29 14.10
C ILE A 52 -4.87 5.61 14.94
N ALA A 53 -4.18 6.69 14.61
CA ALA A 53 -2.90 6.99 15.23
C ALA A 53 -2.89 6.94 16.76
N PRO A 54 -3.92 7.44 17.47
CA PRO A 54 -3.89 7.40 18.92
C PRO A 54 -3.84 5.99 19.52
N PHE A 55 -4.29 5.01 18.75
CA PHE A 55 -4.36 3.63 19.23
C PHE A 55 -3.25 2.76 18.66
N TYR A 56 -2.41 3.31 17.79
CA TYR A 56 -1.43 2.52 17.08
C TYR A 56 -0.11 2.49 17.86
N PRO A 57 0.59 1.35 17.86
CA PRO A 57 1.88 1.26 18.57
C PRO A 57 2.86 2.27 18.03
N LYS A 58 3.65 2.85 18.92
CA LYS A 58 4.67 3.81 18.55
C LYS A 58 6.02 3.14 18.54
N ALA A 59 6.91 3.66 17.71
CA ALA A 59 8.27 3.17 17.70
C ALA A 59 8.97 3.66 18.95
N GLU A 60 9.29 2.75 19.86
CA GLU A 60 9.94 3.09 21.11
C GLU A 60 11.09 2.13 21.35
N GLY A 61 12.20 2.66 21.77
CA GLY A 61 13.32 1.86 22.16
C GLY A 61 13.94 1.12 20.99
N ALA A 62 14.75 0.12 21.36
CA ALA A 62 15.43 -0.70 20.38
C ALA A 62 14.44 -1.69 19.79
N GLY A 63 14.65 -2.06 18.54
CA GLY A 63 13.81 -3.04 17.93
C GLY A 63 13.20 -2.52 16.65
N ARG A 64 12.48 -3.40 15.98
CA ARG A 64 11.90 -3.05 14.70
C ARG A 64 10.69 -2.13 14.90
N PRO A 65 10.68 -0.98 14.23
CA PRO A 65 9.51 -0.12 14.32
C PRO A 65 8.30 -0.78 13.68
N PRO A 66 7.09 -0.45 14.14
CA PRO A 66 5.90 -1.00 13.52
C PRO A 66 5.74 -0.49 12.09
N VAL A 67 5.01 -1.26 11.29
CA VAL A 67 4.67 -0.83 9.95
C VAL A 67 3.79 0.41 10.04
N GLY A 68 3.98 1.35 9.13
CA GLY A 68 3.23 2.60 9.18
C GLY A 68 1.73 2.41 9.05
N VAL A 69 0.97 3.29 9.72
CA VAL A 69 -0.49 3.21 9.72
C VAL A 69 -1.05 3.27 8.31
N ASP A 70 -0.48 4.16 7.48
CA ASP A 70 -0.96 4.33 6.12
C ASP A 70 -0.91 3.03 5.33
N ARG A 71 0.20 2.31 5.45
CA ARG A 71 0.34 1.03 4.75
C ARG A 71 -0.66 0.01 5.25
N MET A 72 -0.80 -0.09 6.57
CA MET A 72 -1.72 -1.06 7.13
C MET A 72 -3.16 -0.75 6.74
N LEU A 73 -3.50 0.53 6.68
CA LEU A 73 -4.81 0.94 6.21
C LEU A 73 -5.06 0.49 4.78
N ARG A 74 -4.09 0.72 3.92
CA ARG A 74 -4.25 0.35 2.52
C ARG A 74 -4.37 -1.16 2.36
N ILE A 75 -3.62 -1.93 3.15
CA ILE A 75 -3.76 -3.39 3.12
C ILE A 75 -5.16 -3.79 3.57
N HIS A 76 -5.66 -3.15 4.62
CA HIS A 76 -6.99 -3.44 5.13
C HIS A 76 -8.06 -3.17 4.07
N PHE A 77 -7.92 -2.07 3.33
CA PHE A 77 -8.86 -1.76 2.26
C PHE A 77 -8.77 -2.76 1.12
N LEU A 78 -7.58 -3.25 0.81
CA LEU A 78 -7.44 -4.31 -0.18
C LEU A 78 -8.22 -5.55 0.23
N GLN A 79 -8.17 -5.88 1.52
CA GLN A 79 -8.92 -7.04 2.01
C GLN A 79 -10.42 -6.86 1.78
N HIS A 80 -10.92 -5.65 2.03
CA HIS A 80 -12.34 -5.39 1.84
C HIS A 80 -12.74 -5.37 0.37
N TRP A 81 -11.96 -4.67 -0.45
CA TRP A 81 -12.32 -4.52 -1.85
C TRP A 81 -12.26 -5.83 -2.61
N PHE A 82 -11.31 -6.68 -2.27
CA PHE A 82 -11.08 -7.93 -3.01
C PHE A 82 -11.41 -9.17 -2.20
N ASN A 83 -11.99 -8.97 -1.02
CA ASN A 83 -12.45 -10.05 -0.17
C ASN A 83 -11.33 -11.04 0.14
N LEU A 84 -10.24 -10.53 0.70
CA LEU A 84 -9.05 -11.33 0.97
C LEU A 84 -8.87 -11.57 2.46
N SER A 85 -8.60 -12.81 2.82
CA SER A 85 -8.24 -13.15 4.20
C SER A 85 -6.84 -12.61 4.52
N ASP A 86 -6.45 -12.71 5.79
CA ASP A 86 -5.12 -12.24 6.17
C ASP A 86 -4.01 -12.95 5.40
N PRO A 87 -3.99 -14.29 5.31
CA PRO A 87 -2.96 -14.90 4.48
C PRO A 87 -3.12 -14.63 2.99
N ALA A 88 -4.37 -14.47 2.52
CA ALA A 88 -4.58 -14.24 1.09
C ALA A 88 -4.06 -12.88 0.67
N VAL A 89 -4.22 -11.84 1.50
CA VAL A 89 -3.72 -10.53 1.11
C VAL A 89 -2.20 -10.49 1.19
N GLU A 90 -1.61 -11.23 2.12
CA GLU A 90 -0.17 -11.35 2.16
C GLU A 90 0.36 -11.94 0.87
N GLU A 91 -0.24 -13.05 0.42
CA GLU A 91 0.17 -13.67 -0.84
C GLU A 91 -0.08 -12.77 -2.02
N ALA A 92 -1.22 -12.10 -2.03
CA ALA A 92 -1.55 -11.20 -3.14
C ALA A 92 -0.53 -10.08 -3.27
N LEU A 93 -0.02 -9.60 -2.15
CA LEU A 93 0.99 -8.55 -2.18
C LEU A 93 2.31 -9.04 -2.74
N TYR A 94 2.65 -10.31 -2.55
CA TYR A 94 3.82 -10.86 -3.20
C TYR A 94 3.60 -11.06 -4.70
N ASP A 95 2.38 -11.38 -5.10
CA ASP A 95 2.08 -11.68 -6.50
C ASP A 95 1.77 -10.45 -7.34
N SER A 96 1.12 -9.45 -6.75
CA SER A 96 0.57 -8.34 -7.52
C SER A 96 1.40 -7.09 -7.38
N ARG A 97 2.00 -6.70 -8.48
CA ARG A 97 2.75 -5.45 -8.52
C ARG A 97 1.83 -4.25 -8.27
N ALA A 98 0.63 -4.29 -8.85
CA ALA A 98 -0.31 -3.17 -8.69
C ALA A 98 -0.69 -2.99 -7.23
N MET A 99 -0.92 -4.08 -6.51
CA MET A 99 -1.26 -3.99 -5.10
C MET A 99 -0.09 -3.48 -4.28
N ARG A 100 1.13 -3.94 -4.59
CA ARG A 100 2.31 -3.43 -3.89
C ARG A 100 2.49 -1.94 -4.12
N GLN A 101 2.28 -1.48 -5.35
CA GLN A 101 2.40 -0.05 -5.63
C GLN A 101 1.37 0.75 -4.86
N PHE A 102 0.16 0.24 -4.77
CA PHE A 102 -0.88 0.91 -4.02
C PHE A 102 -0.51 1.04 -2.54
N VAL A 103 0.03 -0.01 -1.95
CA VAL A 103 0.41 0.00 -0.53
C VAL A 103 1.74 0.73 -0.31
N GLY A 104 2.58 0.76 -1.30
CA GLY A 104 3.88 1.41 -1.19
C GLY A 104 4.98 0.46 -0.71
N ILE A 105 4.90 -0.81 -1.09
CA ILE A 105 5.90 -1.80 -0.71
C ILE A 105 6.86 -2.04 -1.85
N ASP A 106 8.14 -2.01 -1.54
CA ASP A 106 9.20 -2.30 -2.49
C ASP A 106 9.90 -3.56 -2.02
N LEU A 107 9.69 -4.67 -2.72
CA LEU A 107 10.26 -5.95 -2.34
C LEU A 107 11.78 -5.97 -2.39
N GLY A 108 12.37 -5.00 -3.06
CA GLY A 108 13.82 -4.88 -3.04
C GLY A 108 14.36 -4.36 -1.73
N ARG A 109 13.50 -3.82 -0.87
CA ARG A 109 13.93 -3.20 0.38
C ARG A 109 13.30 -3.80 1.60
N GLU A 110 12.15 -4.44 1.48
CA GLU A 110 11.40 -4.87 2.66
C GLU A 110 10.47 -6.00 2.30
N PRO A 111 10.16 -6.85 3.25
CA PRO A 111 9.17 -7.89 3.01
C PRO A 111 7.76 -7.33 3.10
N VAL A 112 6.81 -8.10 2.62
CA VAL A 112 5.41 -7.79 2.85
C VAL A 112 5.10 -8.04 4.33
N PRO A 113 4.28 -7.21 4.98
CA PRO A 113 3.83 -7.52 6.34
C PRO A 113 3.16 -8.89 6.35
N ASP A 114 3.49 -9.68 7.37
CA ASP A 114 2.97 -11.05 7.40
C ASP A 114 1.53 -11.08 7.91
N GLU A 115 0.90 -12.24 7.79
CA GLU A 115 -0.50 -12.37 8.15
C GLU A 115 -0.75 -12.09 9.63
N THR A 116 0.23 -12.34 10.48
CA THR A 116 0.10 -12.06 11.90
C THR A 116 0.01 -10.56 12.14
N THR A 117 0.85 -9.80 11.47
CA THR A 117 0.82 -8.34 11.57
C THR A 117 -0.50 -7.80 11.04
N ILE A 118 -0.96 -8.34 9.93
CA ILE A 118 -2.22 -7.92 9.33
C ILE A 118 -3.39 -8.23 10.27
N CYS A 119 -3.37 -9.40 10.86
CA CYS A 119 -4.41 -9.80 11.82
C CYS A 119 -4.44 -8.88 13.04
N LYS A 120 -3.28 -8.52 13.55
CA LYS A 120 -3.21 -7.61 14.70
C LYS A 120 -3.81 -6.25 14.38
N PHE A 121 -3.57 -5.76 13.18
CA PHE A 121 -4.14 -4.48 12.78
C PHE A 121 -5.67 -4.56 12.71
N ARG A 122 -6.18 -5.63 12.14
CA ARG A 122 -7.62 -5.81 12.05
C ARG A 122 -8.25 -5.87 13.43
N HIS A 123 -7.60 -6.58 14.37
CA HIS A 123 -8.08 -6.65 15.74
C HIS A 123 -8.07 -5.29 16.41
N LEU A 124 -7.05 -4.50 16.13
CA LEU A 124 -6.98 -3.16 16.70
C LEU A 124 -8.17 -2.34 16.26
N LEU A 125 -8.52 -2.42 14.99
CA LEU A 125 -9.68 -1.70 14.48
C LEU A 125 -10.97 -2.19 15.13
N GLU A 126 -11.08 -3.49 15.36
CA GLU A 126 -12.28 -4.07 15.95
C GLU A 126 -12.42 -3.68 17.42
N VAL A 127 -11.34 -3.78 18.17
CA VAL A 127 -11.37 -3.50 19.61
C VAL A 127 -11.77 -2.07 19.88
N HIS A 128 -11.30 -1.15 19.07
CA HIS A 128 -11.58 0.28 19.29
C HIS A 128 -12.70 0.79 18.40
N ARG A 129 -13.39 -0.10 17.69
CA ARG A 129 -14.52 0.24 16.82
C ARG A 129 -14.17 1.32 15.82
N LEU A 130 -12.95 1.25 15.29
CA LEU A 130 -12.49 2.29 14.38
C LEU A 130 -13.07 2.14 13.00
N GLY A 131 -13.51 0.93 12.61
CA GLY A 131 -14.08 0.73 11.29
C GLY A 131 -15.26 1.64 11.02
N GLU A 132 -16.15 1.81 11.99
CA GLU A 132 -17.31 2.68 11.81
C GLU A 132 -16.89 4.13 11.62
N GLN A 133 -15.89 4.56 12.38
CA GLN A 133 -15.39 5.92 12.26
C GLN A 133 -14.75 6.16 10.89
N LEU A 134 -14.03 5.16 10.38
CA LEU A 134 -13.42 5.28 9.07
C LEU A 134 -14.47 5.42 7.99
N PHE A 135 -15.50 4.58 8.05
CA PHE A 135 -16.58 4.66 7.07
C PHE A 135 -17.34 5.97 7.16
N ALA A 136 -17.58 6.44 8.38
CA ALA A 136 -18.27 7.71 8.55
C ALA A 136 -17.47 8.85 7.94
N LEU A 137 -16.17 8.83 8.12
CA LEU A 137 -15.31 9.88 7.61
C LEU A 137 -15.30 9.85 6.08
N ILE A 138 -15.23 8.66 5.50
CA ILE A 138 -15.26 8.54 4.05
C ILE A 138 -16.58 9.04 3.49
N ARG A 139 -17.69 8.67 4.12
CA ARG A 139 -18.99 9.14 3.66
C ARG A 139 -19.08 10.65 3.69
N THR A 140 -18.60 11.26 4.76
CA THR A 140 -18.60 12.70 4.88
C THR A 140 -17.76 13.33 3.77
N TYR A 141 -16.60 12.76 3.53
CA TYR A 141 -15.70 13.27 2.51
C TYR A 141 -16.34 13.21 1.12
N LEU A 142 -16.98 12.09 0.82
CA LEU A 142 -17.58 11.91 -0.50
C LEU A 142 -18.84 12.75 -0.70
N ALA A 143 -19.47 13.15 0.39
CA ALA A 143 -20.68 13.96 0.29
C ALA A 143 -20.37 15.41 -0.04
N GLU A 144 -19.12 15.83 0.13
CA GLU A 144 -18.72 17.17 -0.24
C GLU A 144 -18.42 17.25 -1.72
#